data_0d7a46ecbc1660fb4912b55c3cf5a0fa
#
_entry.id   0d7a46ecbc1660fb4912b55c3cf5a0fa
#
_cell.length_a   1.000
_cell.length_b   1.000
_cell.length_c   1.000
_cell.angle_alpha   90.00
_cell.angle_beta   90.00
_cell.angle_gamma   90.00
#
_symmetry.space_group_name_H-M   'P 1'
#
loop_
_entity.id
_entity.type
_entity.pdbx_description
1 polymer ?
#
loop_
_entity_poly.entity_id
_entity_poly.type
_entity_poly.pdbx_seq_one_letter_code
_entity_poly.pdbx_strand_id
1 'polypeptide(L)'
;MMKKNCLLIVMTLSFHCVFSQVGINTPNPQGILHIDGQKDNPVSGSTFTPAQQNNDILVNSAGKIGVGTLIPVAKVDARNSGNGAIGFGTSSLTALAADEGAVRYNSGVEYSNGNEWLPLLTAQPTNNKVIVIAAKTNNNVKLATPSIPTITAGLQNRASNYLVDWSKTFESNSGTNFNAATGIFTAPRNGIYVASFTTDLAPLAINYTTDPLNPIQIEAIWQLYDNTTGLAVTNIVNTVKCVNTMSSNSVGNIDAGSNCTASFYMTAGQRLMPYIWFNLNNSVIANFSLNNTGGYNNLTIAEQ
;
A
#
# COMPACT_ATOMS: atom_id res chain seq x y z
N MET A 1 44.95 4.66 76.59
CA MET A 1 43.81 5.34 75.93
C MET A 1 43.92 5.51 74.48
N MET A 2 45.05 5.87 73.91
CA MET A 2 45.27 6.07 72.43
C MET A 2 44.98 4.85 71.56
N LYS A 3 45.27 3.62 71.96
CA LYS A 3 45.07 2.42 71.13
C LYS A 3 43.58 2.10 70.84
N LYS A 4 42.66 2.39 71.79
CA LYS A 4 41.20 2.18 71.59
C LYS A 4 40.61 3.20 70.68
N ASN A 5 41.04 4.45 70.70
CA ASN A 5 40.55 5.50 69.85
C ASN A 5 41.03 5.31 68.36
N CYS A 6 42.24 4.78 68.20
CA CYS A 6 42.77 4.46 66.87
C CYS A 6 41.97 3.32 66.21
N LEU A 7 41.59 2.30 66.97
CA LEU A 7 40.74 1.20 66.45
C LEU A 7 39.34 1.67 66.06
N LEU A 8 38.77 2.61 66.83
CA LEU A 8 37.44 3.18 66.54
C LEU A 8 37.48 4.03 65.27
N ILE A 9 38.53 4.79 65.00
CA ILE A 9 38.73 5.59 63.80
C ILE A 9 38.91 4.70 62.61
N VAL A 10 39.68 3.63 62.68
CA VAL A 10 39.83 2.66 61.58
C VAL A 10 38.52 1.94 61.32
N MET A 11 37.73 1.60 62.34
CA MET A 11 36.44 0.96 62.18
C MET A 11 35.38 1.89 61.56
N THR A 12 35.38 3.18 61.88
CA THR A 12 34.50 4.18 61.26
C THR A 12 34.91 4.54 59.83
N LEU A 13 36.20 4.56 59.51
CA LEU A 13 36.66 4.74 58.11
C LEU A 13 36.28 3.57 57.23
N SER A 14 36.19 2.34 57.77
CA SER A 14 35.83 1.14 56.99
C SER A 14 34.34 1.13 56.58
N PHE A 15 33.46 1.89 57.22
CA PHE A 15 32.04 1.95 56.92
C PHE A 15 31.65 2.90 55.77
N HIS A 16 32.59 3.69 55.29
CA HIS A 16 32.30 4.67 54.22
C HIS A 16 32.51 4.18 52.80
N CYS A 17 32.81 2.91 52.57
CA CYS A 17 33.17 2.39 51.26
C CYS A 17 32.20 1.33 50.71
N VAL A 18 30.89 1.50 50.84
CA VAL A 18 29.96 0.51 50.28
C VAL A 18 28.91 1.13 49.36
N PHE A 19 29.35 1.91 48.42
CA PHE A 19 28.56 2.05 47.21
C PHE A 19 29.24 1.16 46.15
N SER A 20 28.79 -0.08 46.07
CA SER A 20 29.35 -1.05 45.14
C SER A 20 28.80 -0.82 43.72
N GLN A 21 29.27 0.21 43.04
CA GLN A 21 29.16 0.30 41.59
C GLN A 21 30.32 -0.52 40.99
N VAL A 22 29.99 -1.37 40.05
CA VAL A 22 30.98 -2.16 39.29
C VAL A 22 31.26 -1.47 37.97
N GLY A 23 32.48 -0.97 37.81
CA GLY A 23 33.01 -0.46 36.56
C GLY A 23 33.98 -1.47 35.95
N ILE A 24 33.76 -1.87 34.71
CA ILE A 24 34.70 -2.65 33.94
C ILE A 24 35.27 -1.74 32.85
N ASN A 25 36.59 -1.57 32.84
CA ASN A 25 37.33 -0.64 32.00
C ASN A 25 37.01 0.86 32.22
N THR A 26 36.07 1.20 33.08
CA THR A 26 35.74 2.60 33.41
C THR A 26 35.99 2.90 34.89
N PRO A 27 36.71 3.96 35.25
CA PRO A 27 36.85 4.43 36.61
C PRO A 27 35.67 5.28 37.08
N ASN A 28 34.75 5.62 36.18
CA ASN A 28 33.60 6.50 36.41
C ASN A 28 32.27 5.79 36.05
N PRO A 29 31.86 4.75 36.79
CA PRO A 29 30.65 4.00 36.46
C PRO A 29 29.39 4.85 36.65
N GLN A 30 28.47 4.82 35.70
CA GLN A 30 27.22 5.59 35.64
C GLN A 30 26.00 4.77 36.09
N GLY A 31 26.20 3.53 36.52
CA GLY A 31 25.17 2.62 37.00
C GLY A 31 25.74 1.59 37.98
N ILE A 32 24.89 0.66 38.42
CA ILE A 32 25.33 -0.42 39.33
C ILE A 32 26.33 -1.39 38.64
N LEU A 33 26.20 -1.54 37.34
CA LEU A 33 27.19 -2.17 36.47
C LEU A 33 27.38 -1.29 35.24
N HIS A 34 28.64 -0.95 34.94
CA HIS A 34 29.01 -0.19 33.76
C HIS A 34 30.25 -0.84 33.12
N ILE A 35 30.08 -1.28 31.88
CA ILE A 35 31.14 -1.87 31.08
C ILE A 35 31.48 -0.91 29.94
N ASP A 36 32.71 -0.44 29.89
CA ASP A 36 33.24 0.39 28.82
C ASP A 36 34.02 -0.53 27.84
N GLY A 37 33.47 -0.76 26.66
CA GLY A 37 34.03 -1.70 25.71
C GLY A 37 35.37 -1.28 25.14
N GLN A 38 35.66 0.02 25.02
CA GLN A 38 36.89 0.56 24.45
C GLN A 38 37.80 1.23 25.46
N LYS A 39 37.38 1.37 26.72
CA LYS A 39 38.14 2.05 27.77
C LYS A 39 38.40 3.54 27.43
N ASP A 40 37.42 4.18 26.81
CA ASP A 40 37.54 5.56 26.35
C ASP A 40 36.66 6.55 27.12
N ASN A 41 36.00 6.08 28.18
CA ASN A 41 35.17 6.88 29.05
C ASN A 41 35.97 7.85 29.93
N PRO A 42 35.47 9.06 30.19
CA PRO A 42 36.17 10.06 30.97
C PRO A 42 36.34 9.62 32.42
N VAL A 43 37.46 9.98 33.03
CA VAL A 43 37.86 9.57 34.38
C VAL A 43 36.99 10.21 35.47
N SER A 44 36.56 11.45 35.30
CA SER A 44 35.57 12.15 36.16
C SER A 44 35.17 13.51 35.55
N GLY A 45 33.98 14.02 35.89
CA GLY A 45 33.59 15.41 35.65
C GLY A 45 33.30 15.85 34.22
N SER A 46 33.51 15.01 33.24
CA SER A 46 33.22 15.30 31.84
C SER A 46 31.97 14.60 31.37
N THR A 47 31.25 15.22 30.43
CA THR A 47 30.10 14.58 29.75
C THR A 47 30.58 13.50 28.80
N PHE A 48 29.91 12.37 28.83
CA PHE A 48 30.14 11.27 27.88
C PHE A 48 29.69 11.68 26.48
N THR A 49 30.55 11.51 25.51
CA THR A 49 30.19 11.72 24.11
C THR A 49 29.33 10.58 23.58
N PRO A 50 28.50 10.79 22.56
CA PRO A 50 27.77 9.67 21.93
C PRO A 50 28.66 8.52 21.44
N ALA A 51 29.86 8.81 20.95
CA ALA A 51 30.81 7.80 20.50
C ALA A 51 31.29 6.90 21.66
N GLN A 52 31.58 7.47 22.81
CA GLN A 52 31.95 6.75 24.01
C GLN A 52 30.79 5.89 24.53
N GLN A 53 29.57 6.42 24.53
CA GLN A 53 28.39 5.66 24.98
C GLN A 53 28.07 4.46 24.06
N ASN A 54 28.36 4.55 22.77
CA ASN A 54 27.99 3.52 21.80
C ASN A 54 28.63 2.14 22.07
N ASN A 55 29.75 2.09 22.76
CA ASN A 55 30.43 0.84 23.10
C ASN A 55 30.19 0.38 24.53
N ASP A 56 29.35 1.09 25.30
CA ASP A 56 29.05 0.82 26.70
C ASP A 56 27.86 -0.11 26.90
N ILE A 57 27.93 -0.89 27.99
CA ILE A 57 26.78 -1.61 28.56
C ILE A 57 26.55 -1.07 29.97
N LEU A 58 25.35 -0.65 30.27
CA LEU A 58 24.94 -0.13 31.55
C LEU A 58 23.78 -0.91 32.15
N VAL A 59 23.85 -1.20 33.45
CA VAL A 59 22.69 -1.57 34.26
C VAL A 59 22.49 -0.48 35.32
N ASN A 60 21.33 0.19 35.26
CA ASN A 60 21.04 1.26 36.21
C ASN A 60 20.34 0.74 37.48
N SER A 61 20.14 1.61 38.48
CA SER A 61 19.50 1.28 39.76
C SER A 61 18.00 0.87 39.63
N ALA A 62 17.34 1.20 38.50
CA ALA A 62 15.99 0.75 38.22
C ALA A 62 15.93 -0.62 37.51
N GLY A 63 17.06 -1.32 37.38
CA GLY A 63 17.19 -2.61 36.72
C GLY A 63 16.93 -2.55 35.23
N LYS A 64 17.28 -1.43 34.59
CA LYS A 64 17.24 -1.29 33.12
C LYS A 64 18.62 -1.52 32.53
N ILE A 65 18.68 -2.18 31.40
CA ILE A 65 19.91 -2.45 30.64
C ILE A 65 19.97 -1.48 29.47
N GLY A 66 21.03 -0.69 29.39
CA GLY A 66 21.37 0.13 28.23
C GLY A 66 22.53 -0.53 27.45
N VAL A 67 22.38 -0.65 26.14
CA VAL A 67 23.43 -1.05 25.22
C VAL A 67 23.68 0.13 24.28
N GLY A 68 24.82 0.75 24.40
CA GLY A 68 25.12 1.98 23.67
C GLY A 68 24.40 3.23 24.18
N THR A 69 23.79 3.18 25.37
CA THR A 69 23.15 4.30 26.03
C THR A 69 23.30 4.24 27.55
N LEU A 70 23.62 5.38 28.15
CA LEU A 70 23.71 5.50 29.61
C LEU A 70 22.36 5.89 30.27
N ILE A 71 21.34 6.20 29.48
CA ILE A 71 20.01 6.61 29.95
C ILE A 71 18.93 5.70 29.37
N PRO A 72 18.87 4.42 29.75
CA PRO A 72 17.88 3.50 29.23
C PRO A 72 16.46 3.86 29.67
N VAL A 73 15.53 4.03 28.72
CA VAL A 73 14.11 4.32 29.01
C VAL A 73 13.26 3.04 29.07
N ALA A 74 13.68 1.96 28.37
CA ALA A 74 13.06 0.63 28.42
C ALA A 74 13.84 -0.32 29.35
N LYS A 75 13.29 -1.53 29.63
CA LYS A 75 14.00 -2.56 30.42
C LYS A 75 15.29 -3.02 29.73
N VAL A 76 15.26 -3.17 28.42
CA VAL A 76 16.44 -3.33 27.56
C VAL A 76 16.33 -2.25 26.49
N ASP A 77 17.30 -1.38 26.43
CA ASP A 77 17.33 -0.24 25.52
C ASP A 77 18.63 -0.26 24.72
N ALA A 78 18.52 -0.58 23.43
CA ALA A 78 19.65 -0.60 22.50
C ALA A 78 19.59 0.56 21.50
N ARG A 79 18.78 1.59 21.77
CA ARG A 79 18.66 2.78 20.92
C ARG A 79 19.81 3.72 21.17
N ASN A 80 20.69 3.82 20.22
CA ASN A 80 21.80 4.75 20.22
C ASN A 80 21.87 5.52 18.89
N SER A 81 22.83 6.41 18.77
CA SER A 81 23.09 7.16 17.54
C SER A 81 23.85 6.38 16.43
N GLY A 82 24.18 5.11 16.69
CA GLY A 82 24.95 4.26 15.80
C GLY A 82 24.11 3.11 15.19
N ASN A 83 24.77 1.99 14.91
CA ASN A 83 24.19 0.80 14.28
C ASN A 83 23.41 -0.09 15.29
N GLY A 84 22.45 0.50 15.97
CA GLY A 84 21.63 -0.19 16.96
C GLY A 84 20.67 -1.18 16.32
N ALA A 85 21.10 -2.43 16.18
CA ALA A 85 20.26 -3.54 15.74
C ALA A 85 20.24 -4.64 16.81
N ILE A 86 19.08 -5.32 16.97
CA ILE A 86 18.93 -6.50 17.80
C ILE A 86 18.75 -7.69 16.89
N GLY A 87 19.65 -8.67 16.99
CA GLY A 87 19.55 -9.94 16.27
C GLY A 87 18.72 -10.95 17.06
N PHE A 88 17.73 -11.55 16.42
CA PHE A 88 16.98 -12.67 16.97
C PHE A 88 17.45 -13.97 16.33
N GLY A 89 17.64 -15.00 17.15
CA GLY A 89 17.99 -16.33 16.69
C GLY A 89 16.77 -17.18 16.34
N THR A 90 17.04 -18.31 15.69
CA THR A 90 16.04 -19.37 15.48
C THR A 90 15.75 -20.10 16.79
N SER A 91 14.52 -20.58 16.94
CA SER A 91 14.12 -21.41 18.09
C SER A 91 13.24 -22.55 17.61
N SER A 92 13.52 -23.77 18.10
CA SER A 92 12.68 -24.95 17.89
C SER A 92 11.55 -25.09 18.92
N LEU A 93 11.47 -24.18 19.90
CA LEU A 93 10.39 -24.20 20.88
C LEU A 93 9.04 -23.97 20.20
N THR A 94 8.01 -24.68 20.66
CA THR A 94 6.63 -24.31 20.35
C THR A 94 6.30 -22.96 20.94
N ALA A 95 5.31 -22.24 20.41
CA ALA A 95 4.86 -20.97 20.95
C ALA A 95 4.45 -21.07 22.43
N LEU A 96 3.74 -22.18 22.77
CA LEU A 96 3.34 -22.47 24.14
C LEU A 96 4.56 -22.64 25.07
N ALA A 97 5.63 -23.30 24.63
CA ALA A 97 6.82 -23.52 25.43
C ALA A 97 7.71 -22.26 25.52
N ALA A 98 7.62 -21.37 24.58
CA ALA A 98 8.33 -20.09 24.58
C ALA A 98 7.61 -19.00 25.38
N ASP A 99 6.34 -19.24 25.69
CA ASP A 99 5.43 -18.31 26.34
C ASP A 99 5.04 -17.09 25.48
N GLU A 100 4.01 -16.36 25.90
CA GLU A 100 3.52 -15.16 25.23
C GLU A 100 4.56 -14.03 25.26
N GLY A 101 4.74 -13.35 24.13
CA GLY A 101 5.67 -12.22 24.00
C GLY A 101 7.10 -12.63 23.64
N ALA A 102 7.42 -13.91 23.56
CA ALA A 102 8.71 -14.36 23.03
C ALA A 102 8.85 -13.98 21.55
N VAL A 103 10.07 -13.65 21.12
CA VAL A 103 10.39 -13.28 19.73
C VAL A 103 11.49 -14.19 19.19
N ARG A 104 11.35 -14.63 17.93
CA ARG A 104 12.35 -15.43 17.22
C ARG A 104 12.47 -15.00 15.75
N TYR A 105 13.51 -15.51 15.08
CA TYR A 105 13.64 -15.43 13.62
C TYR A 105 13.38 -16.81 12.99
N ASN A 106 12.46 -16.86 12.02
CA ASN A 106 12.17 -18.06 11.22
C ASN A 106 11.69 -17.62 9.83
N SER A 107 12.62 -17.42 8.90
CA SER A 107 12.34 -16.77 7.60
C SER A 107 11.72 -15.37 7.68
N GLY A 108 11.58 -14.83 8.87
CA GLY A 108 11.04 -13.55 9.28
C GLY A 108 11.05 -13.45 10.79
N VAL A 109 10.80 -12.24 11.32
CA VAL A 109 10.65 -12.06 12.76
C VAL A 109 9.24 -12.49 13.15
N GLU A 110 9.14 -13.39 14.11
CA GLU A 110 7.89 -13.91 14.67
C GLU A 110 7.80 -13.62 16.16
N TYR A 111 6.59 -13.43 16.66
CA TYR A 111 6.31 -13.39 18.10
C TYR A 111 5.35 -14.50 18.51
N SER A 112 5.46 -14.97 19.74
CA SER A 112 4.54 -15.94 20.32
C SER A 112 3.35 -15.24 20.96
N ASN A 113 2.12 -15.68 20.66
CA ASN A 113 0.92 -15.28 21.39
C ASN A 113 0.54 -16.29 22.50
N GLY A 114 1.44 -17.21 22.84
CA GLY A 114 1.24 -18.30 23.80
C GLY A 114 0.69 -19.59 23.17
N ASN A 115 0.09 -19.54 21.98
CA ASN A 115 -0.47 -20.72 21.30
C ASN A 115 0.26 -21.01 19.97
N GLU A 116 0.57 -19.97 19.22
CA GLU A 116 1.20 -20.06 17.90
C GLU A 116 2.20 -18.94 17.69
N TRP A 117 3.17 -19.18 16.80
CA TRP A 117 4.11 -18.17 16.32
C TRP A 117 3.45 -17.37 15.20
N LEU A 118 3.33 -16.07 15.41
CA LEU A 118 2.77 -15.14 14.44
C LEU A 118 3.88 -14.29 13.83
N PRO A 119 3.85 -14.02 12.52
CA PRO A 119 4.80 -13.10 11.94
C PRO A 119 4.64 -11.73 12.58
N LEU A 120 5.73 -11.17 13.10
CA LEU A 120 5.77 -9.76 13.42
C LEU A 120 5.70 -9.07 12.07
N LEU A 121 4.55 -8.50 11.75
CA LEU A 121 4.34 -7.75 10.51
C LEU A 121 5.39 -6.63 10.47
N THR A 122 6.54 -6.95 9.91
CA THR A 122 7.40 -5.91 9.34
C THR A 122 6.49 -5.08 8.46
N ALA A 123 6.62 -3.76 8.54
CA ALA A 123 5.86 -2.79 7.76
C ALA A 123 5.38 -3.46 6.49
N GLN A 124 4.07 -3.64 6.36
CA GLN A 124 3.46 -4.45 5.30
C GLN A 124 4.35 -4.36 4.07
N PRO A 125 4.75 -5.46 3.43
CA PRO A 125 5.50 -5.37 2.21
C PRO A 125 4.75 -4.31 1.45
N THR A 126 5.40 -3.16 1.20
CA THR A 126 4.75 -1.97 0.68
C THR A 126 3.71 -2.51 -0.25
N ASN A 127 2.46 -2.54 0.26
CA ASN A 127 1.40 -3.25 -0.42
C ASN A 127 1.19 -2.35 -1.60
N ASN A 128 1.97 -2.60 -2.62
CA ASN A 128 2.00 -1.89 -3.86
C ASN A 128 0.67 -2.19 -4.55
N LYS A 129 -0.44 -2.02 -3.78
CA LYS A 129 -1.77 -2.12 -4.35
C LYS A 129 -1.83 -1.18 -5.52
N VAL A 130 -2.27 -1.72 -6.62
CA VAL A 130 -2.42 -0.94 -7.82
C VAL A 130 -3.65 -0.06 -7.67
N ILE A 131 -3.44 1.23 -7.86
CA ILE A 131 -4.50 2.22 -7.98
C ILE A 131 -4.26 2.99 -9.26
N VAL A 132 -5.25 3.03 -10.11
CA VAL A 132 -5.26 3.80 -11.36
C VAL A 132 -6.38 4.82 -11.29
N ILE A 133 -6.09 6.07 -11.62
CA ILE A 133 -7.07 7.14 -11.80
C ILE A 133 -6.80 7.80 -13.16
N ALA A 134 -7.82 7.85 -14.00
CA ALA A 134 -7.72 8.46 -15.31
C ALA A 134 -9.00 9.22 -15.65
N ALA A 135 -8.87 10.25 -16.47
CA ALA A 135 -9.97 11.00 -17.04
C ALA A 135 -9.93 10.92 -18.56
N LYS A 136 -11.10 10.96 -19.19
CA LYS A 136 -11.18 11.01 -20.64
C LYS A 136 -11.61 12.40 -21.08
N THR A 137 -10.74 13.03 -21.87
CA THR A 137 -10.90 14.43 -22.30
C THR A 137 -11.06 14.59 -23.80
N ASN A 138 -11.21 13.47 -24.50
CA ASN A 138 -11.38 13.44 -25.96
C ASN A 138 -12.41 12.38 -26.38
N ASN A 139 -12.81 12.39 -27.65
CA ASN A 139 -13.82 11.49 -28.21
C ASN A 139 -13.26 10.26 -28.91
N ASN A 140 -11.98 9.96 -28.73
CA ASN A 140 -11.33 8.85 -29.42
C ASN A 140 -11.81 7.51 -28.85
N VAL A 141 -12.26 6.63 -29.74
CA VAL A 141 -12.72 5.27 -29.43
C VAL A 141 -12.20 4.29 -30.46
N LYS A 142 -12.12 3.03 -30.08
CA LYS A 142 -12.02 1.91 -31.03
C LYS A 142 -13.39 1.27 -31.16
N LEU A 143 -13.84 1.10 -32.40
CA LEU A 143 -15.12 0.47 -32.65
C LEU A 143 -14.98 -1.03 -32.78
N ALA A 144 -16.00 -1.74 -32.36
CA ALA A 144 -16.21 -3.18 -32.47
C ALA A 144 -15.31 -4.07 -31.62
N THR A 145 -13.99 -3.91 -31.63
CA THR A 145 -13.08 -4.70 -30.77
C THR A 145 -11.85 -3.90 -30.35
N PRO A 146 -11.28 -4.16 -29.19
CA PRO A 146 -10.06 -3.48 -28.77
C PRO A 146 -8.82 -3.82 -29.61
N SER A 147 -8.87 -4.90 -30.38
CA SER A 147 -7.76 -5.33 -31.24
C SER A 147 -7.75 -4.66 -32.63
N ILE A 148 -8.81 -3.95 -33.02
CA ILE A 148 -8.81 -3.19 -34.26
C ILE A 148 -7.90 -1.96 -34.09
N PRO A 149 -6.92 -1.78 -34.97
CA PRO A 149 -5.95 -0.69 -34.84
C PRO A 149 -6.54 0.70 -35.09
N THR A 150 -7.70 0.79 -35.75
CA THR A 150 -8.28 2.07 -36.17
C THR A 150 -8.98 2.78 -34.98
N ILE A 151 -8.46 3.93 -34.60
CA ILE A 151 -9.10 4.84 -33.69
C ILE A 151 -9.95 5.82 -34.50
N THR A 152 -11.18 6.05 -34.06
CA THR A 152 -12.08 7.04 -34.65
C THR A 152 -12.33 8.17 -33.66
N ALA A 153 -12.45 9.39 -34.15
CA ALA A 153 -12.92 10.52 -33.36
C ALA A 153 -14.45 10.57 -33.40
N GLY A 154 -15.07 10.20 -32.33
CA GLY A 154 -16.53 10.16 -32.16
C GLY A 154 -17.08 8.75 -31.96
N LEU A 155 -18.10 8.70 -31.13
CA LEU A 155 -18.78 7.49 -30.73
C LEU A 155 -19.91 7.17 -31.76
N GLN A 156 -20.18 5.89 -31.91
CA GLN A 156 -21.25 5.44 -32.81
C GLN A 156 -22.41 4.82 -32.04
N ASN A 157 -23.60 5.19 -32.46
CA ASN A 157 -24.85 4.59 -31.99
C ASN A 157 -24.91 3.10 -32.38
N ARG A 158 -25.42 2.26 -31.47
CA ARG A 158 -25.56 0.79 -31.67
C ARG A 158 -24.23 0.07 -31.95
N ALA A 159 -23.12 0.60 -31.47
CA ALA A 159 -21.80 0.03 -31.62
C ALA A 159 -21.07 -0.09 -30.30
N SER A 160 -20.12 -1.02 -30.18
CA SER A 160 -19.21 -1.09 -29.07
C SER A 160 -18.13 -0.04 -29.20
N ASN A 161 -18.18 0.98 -28.36
CA ASN A 161 -17.24 2.09 -28.36
C ASN A 161 -16.23 1.88 -27.24
N TYR A 162 -15.09 1.23 -27.53
CA TYR A 162 -14.01 1.03 -26.57
C TYR A 162 -13.30 2.34 -26.29
N LEU A 163 -13.27 2.73 -25.03
CA LEU A 163 -12.73 4.03 -24.61
C LEU A 163 -11.20 3.97 -24.59
N VAL A 164 -10.57 4.74 -25.46
CA VAL A 164 -9.11 4.82 -25.63
C VAL A 164 -8.62 6.26 -25.41
N ASP A 165 -7.30 6.48 -25.39
CA ASP A 165 -6.68 7.79 -25.21
C ASP A 165 -7.14 8.52 -23.93
N TRP A 166 -6.95 7.86 -22.81
CA TRP A 166 -7.20 8.41 -21.50
C TRP A 166 -6.10 9.36 -21.08
N SER A 167 -6.44 10.35 -20.29
CA SER A 167 -5.48 11.16 -19.52
C SER A 167 -5.29 10.53 -18.14
N LYS A 168 -4.17 9.80 -17.97
CA LYS A 168 -3.85 9.17 -16.69
C LYS A 168 -3.40 10.23 -15.68
N THR A 169 -4.15 10.38 -14.59
CA THR A 169 -3.87 11.36 -13.53
C THR A 169 -2.98 10.76 -12.45
N PHE A 170 -3.18 9.49 -12.14
CA PHE A 170 -2.43 8.78 -11.12
C PHE A 170 -2.34 7.29 -11.43
N GLU A 171 -1.19 6.70 -11.16
CA GLU A 171 -1.02 5.26 -11.05
C GLU A 171 0.05 4.95 -10.03
N SER A 172 -0.27 4.09 -9.06
CA SER A 172 0.70 3.59 -8.09
C SER A 172 1.69 2.63 -8.76
N ASN A 173 2.88 2.44 -8.18
CA ASN A 173 3.82 1.39 -8.56
C ASN A 173 4.34 1.46 -10.01
N SER A 174 5.16 2.45 -10.32
CA SER A 174 5.82 2.63 -11.62
C SER A 174 4.92 2.89 -12.84
N GLY A 175 3.60 2.87 -12.70
CA GLY A 175 2.69 3.41 -13.69
C GLY A 175 2.57 2.65 -15.01
N THR A 176 2.71 1.31 -15.01
CA THR A 176 2.74 0.50 -16.24
C THR A 176 1.55 -0.45 -16.43
N ASN A 177 0.68 -0.59 -15.40
CA ASN A 177 -0.43 -1.53 -15.47
C ASN A 177 -1.63 -1.02 -16.29
N PHE A 178 -1.76 0.29 -16.42
CA PHE A 178 -2.79 0.92 -17.23
C PHE A 178 -2.17 1.62 -18.44
N ASN A 179 -2.48 1.11 -19.62
CA ASN A 179 -2.10 1.75 -20.87
C ASN A 179 -3.17 2.77 -21.28
N ALA A 180 -2.88 4.04 -21.04
CA ALA A 180 -3.80 5.13 -21.30
C ALA A 180 -4.20 5.24 -22.79
N ALA A 181 -3.28 4.98 -23.72
CA ALA A 181 -3.57 5.05 -25.14
C ALA A 181 -4.57 3.99 -25.61
N THR A 182 -4.59 2.82 -24.98
CA THR A 182 -5.50 1.74 -25.34
C THR A 182 -6.68 1.58 -24.39
N GLY A 183 -6.65 2.20 -23.23
CA GLY A 183 -7.65 2.03 -22.18
C GLY A 183 -7.60 0.66 -21.49
N ILE A 184 -6.52 -0.09 -21.65
CA ILE A 184 -6.39 -1.45 -21.13
C ILE A 184 -5.64 -1.42 -19.79
N PHE A 185 -6.26 -1.97 -18.77
CA PHE A 185 -5.61 -2.34 -17.53
C PHE A 185 -5.17 -3.80 -17.60
N THR A 186 -3.94 -4.09 -17.14
CA THR A 186 -3.42 -5.46 -17.03
C THR A 186 -3.12 -5.75 -15.55
N ALA A 187 -3.70 -6.81 -15.01
CA ALA A 187 -3.46 -7.19 -13.63
C ALA A 187 -2.01 -7.65 -13.42
N PRO A 188 -1.23 -7.02 -12.53
CA PRO A 188 0.15 -7.44 -12.28
C PRO A 188 0.26 -8.73 -11.47
N ARG A 189 -0.80 -9.08 -10.75
CA ARG A 189 -0.86 -10.28 -9.89
C ARG A 189 -2.30 -10.76 -9.71
N ASN A 190 -2.43 -11.94 -9.13
CA ASN A 190 -3.74 -12.47 -8.75
C ASN A 190 -4.32 -11.66 -7.61
N GLY A 191 -5.58 -11.27 -7.72
CA GLY A 191 -6.23 -10.45 -6.71
C GLY A 191 -7.64 -10.02 -7.09
N ILE A 192 -8.28 -9.32 -6.16
CA ILE A 192 -9.58 -8.67 -6.39
C ILE A 192 -9.31 -7.23 -6.78
N TYR A 193 -9.90 -6.80 -7.89
CA TYR A 193 -9.82 -5.43 -8.40
C TYR A 193 -11.23 -4.86 -8.48
N VAL A 194 -11.40 -3.69 -7.86
CA VAL A 194 -12.63 -2.90 -7.99
C VAL A 194 -12.39 -1.88 -9.09
N ALA A 195 -13.20 -1.93 -10.12
CA ALA A 195 -13.13 -1.02 -11.26
C ALA A 195 -14.41 -0.21 -11.37
N SER A 196 -14.29 1.09 -11.51
CA SER A 196 -15.38 2.02 -11.68
C SER A 196 -15.09 2.97 -12.82
N PHE A 197 -16.05 3.23 -13.68
CA PHE A 197 -15.97 4.36 -14.58
C PHE A 197 -17.32 5.01 -14.77
N THR A 198 -17.28 6.29 -15.05
CA THR A 198 -18.43 7.10 -15.42
C THR A 198 -18.27 7.57 -16.86
N THR A 199 -19.36 7.71 -17.55
CA THR A 199 -19.39 8.24 -18.90
C THR A 199 -20.66 9.07 -19.10
N ASP A 200 -20.51 10.18 -19.80
CA ASP A 200 -21.60 11.06 -20.16
C ASP A 200 -21.41 11.56 -21.60
N LEU A 201 -22.48 11.53 -22.37
CA LEU A 201 -22.49 12.06 -23.73
C LEU A 201 -22.78 13.56 -23.68
N ALA A 202 -22.13 14.32 -24.53
CA ALA A 202 -22.46 15.72 -24.71
C ALA A 202 -23.95 15.87 -25.05
N PRO A 203 -24.64 16.90 -24.56
CA PRO A 203 -26.03 17.13 -24.88
C PRO A 203 -26.28 17.07 -26.40
N LEU A 204 -27.18 16.21 -26.79
CA LEU A 204 -27.49 15.98 -28.19
C LEU A 204 -28.98 15.92 -28.42
N ALA A 205 -29.41 16.32 -29.61
CA ALA A 205 -30.77 16.15 -30.02
C ALA A 205 -31.10 14.69 -30.28
N ILE A 206 -31.95 14.13 -29.45
CA ILE A 206 -32.46 12.77 -29.63
C ILE A 206 -33.79 12.85 -30.39
N ASN A 207 -33.86 12.06 -31.43
CA ASN A 207 -35.11 11.83 -32.13
C ASN A 207 -35.33 10.31 -32.24
N TYR A 208 -35.91 9.75 -31.17
CA TYR A 208 -36.18 8.33 -31.08
C TYR A 208 -37.67 8.09 -30.97
N THR A 209 -38.23 7.44 -31.97
CA THR A 209 -39.56 6.88 -31.94
C THR A 209 -39.48 5.41 -31.55
N THR A 210 -40.47 4.93 -30.84
CA THR A 210 -40.50 3.59 -30.25
C THR A 210 -40.03 2.51 -31.17
N ASP A 211 -38.96 1.81 -30.82
CA ASP A 211 -38.54 0.56 -31.38
C ASP A 211 -38.68 -0.53 -30.32
N PRO A 212 -39.67 -1.42 -30.39
CA PRO A 212 -39.94 -2.40 -29.33
C PRO A 212 -38.82 -3.43 -29.18
N LEU A 213 -37.92 -3.52 -30.15
CA LEU A 213 -36.80 -4.48 -30.14
C LEU A 213 -35.52 -3.85 -29.57
N ASN A 214 -35.45 -2.53 -29.53
CA ASN A 214 -34.23 -1.82 -29.09
C ASN A 214 -34.62 -0.64 -28.20
N PRO A 215 -34.57 -0.79 -26.87
CA PRO A 215 -34.90 0.28 -25.96
C PRO A 215 -33.87 1.42 -26.07
N ILE A 216 -34.31 2.64 -25.73
CA ILE A 216 -33.41 3.78 -25.60
C ILE A 216 -32.60 3.56 -24.34
N GLN A 217 -31.30 3.40 -24.49
CA GLN A 217 -30.40 3.11 -23.36
C GLN A 217 -28.97 3.50 -23.66
N ILE A 218 -28.22 3.67 -22.57
CA ILE A 218 -26.77 3.74 -22.56
C ILE A 218 -26.23 2.71 -21.58
N GLU A 219 -25.26 1.94 -21.99
CA GLU A 219 -24.59 0.91 -21.18
C GLU A 219 -23.14 1.29 -20.95
N ALA A 220 -22.74 1.43 -19.71
CA ALA A 220 -21.35 1.42 -19.31
C ALA A 220 -20.93 -0.03 -19.03
N ILE A 221 -19.86 -0.50 -19.66
CA ILE A 221 -19.53 -1.92 -19.70
C ILE A 221 -18.05 -2.14 -19.38
N TRP A 222 -17.80 -3.02 -18.41
CA TRP A 222 -16.50 -3.59 -18.17
C TRP A 222 -16.37 -4.93 -18.86
N GLN A 223 -15.25 -5.15 -19.54
CA GLN A 223 -14.96 -6.42 -20.20
C GLN A 223 -13.61 -6.96 -19.74
N LEU A 224 -13.63 -8.16 -19.16
CA LEU A 224 -12.47 -8.90 -18.68
C LEU A 224 -12.04 -9.90 -19.76
N TYR A 225 -10.78 -9.91 -20.11
CA TYR A 225 -10.17 -10.77 -21.11
C TYR A 225 -9.08 -11.62 -20.50
N ASP A 226 -8.96 -12.84 -21.02
CA ASP A 226 -7.82 -13.70 -20.73
C ASP A 226 -6.61 -13.31 -21.61
N ASN A 227 -5.43 -13.30 -21.02
CA ASN A 227 -4.19 -12.93 -21.71
C ASN A 227 -3.39 -14.11 -22.25
N THR A 228 -3.92 -15.33 -22.21
CA THR A 228 -3.16 -16.55 -22.50
C THR A 228 -2.68 -16.68 -23.95
N THR A 229 -3.09 -15.79 -24.87
CA THR A 229 -2.81 -15.91 -26.31
C THR A 229 -2.29 -14.64 -27.02
N GLY A 230 -1.60 -13.79 -26.30
CA GLY A 230 -0.66 -12.80 -26.88
C GLY A 230 -1.25 -11.57 -27.60
N LEU A 231 -2.16 -11.58 -28.50
CA LEU A 231 -2.59 -10.39 -29.29
C LEU A 231 -4.08 -10.33 -29.60
N ALA A 232 -4.79 -11.44 -29.56
CA ALA A 232 -6.21 -11.45 -29.83
C ALA A 232 -7.01 -11.33 -28.55
N VAL A 233 -7.71 -10.23 -28.40
CA VAL A 233 -8.70 -10.06 -27.33
C VAL A 233 -9.93 -10.91 -27.69
N THR A 234 -9.73 -12.19 -27.88
CA THR A 234 -10.78 -13.12 -28.33
C THR A 234 -11.42 -13.89 -27.20
N ASN A 235 -10.76 -13.98 -26.05
CA ASN A 235 -11.25 -14.74 -24.92
C ASN A 235 -11.82 -13.81 -23.84
N ILE A 236 -13.08 -13.45 -23.99
CA ILE A 236 -13.82 -12.74 -22.96
C ILE A 236 -14.09 -13.71 -21.82
N VAL A 237 -13.59 -13.39 -20.64
CA VAL A 237 -13.81 -14.17 -19.41
C VAL A 237 -15.10 -13.72 -18.72
N ASN A 238 -15.32 -12.41 -18.69
CA ASN A 238 -16.50 -11.83 -18.03
C ASN A 238 -16.86 -10.48 -18.63
N THR A 239 -18.15 -10.16 -18.59
CA THR A 239 -18.69 -8.86 -19.00
C THR A 239 -19.69 -8.38 -17.96
N VAL A 240 -19.45 -7.20 -17.42
CA VAL A 240 -20.39 -6.54 -16.50
C VAL A 240 -20.95 -5.31 -17.18
N LYS A 241 -22.29 -5.26 -17.26
CA LYS A 241 -23.03 -4.19 -17.89
C LYS A 241 -23.86 -3.44 -16.88
N CYS A 242 -23.73 -2.12 -16.87
CA CYS A 242 -24.53 -1.22 -16.09
C CYS A 242 -25.37 -0.37 -17.03
N VAL A 243 -26.67 -0.61 -17.00
CA VAL A 243 -27.60 -0.06 -17.99
C VAL A 243 -28.35 1.11 -17.40
N ASN A 244 -28.37 2.23 -18.11
CA ASN A 244 -29.27 3.34 -17.87
C ASN A 244 -30.29 3.43 -19.02
N THR A 245 -31.55 3.26 -18.69
CA THR A 245 -32.65 3.30 -19.65
C THR A 245 -33.35 4.67 -19.61
N MET A 246 -33.79 5.13 -20.75
CA MET A 246 -34.52 6.37 -20.88
C MET A 246 -35.96 6.07 -21.28
N SER A 247 -36.86 7.06 -21.13
CA SER A 247 -38.23 6.88 -21.55
C SER A 247 -38.32 6.67 -23.06
N SER A 248 -39.21 5.80 -23.49
CA SER A 248 -39.59 5.67 -24.90
C SER A 248 -40.13 6.99 -25.44
N ASN A 249 -39.90 7.27 -26.71
CA ASN A 249 -40.31 8.50 -27.40
C ASN A 249 -39.62 9.78 -26.89
N SER A 250 -38.38 9.69 -26.43
CA SER A 250 -37.60 10.89 -26.11
C SER A 250 -37.27 11.66 -27.37
N VAL A 251 -37.63 12.94 -27.38
CA VAL A 251 -37.30 13.88 -28.46
C VAL A 251 -36.79 15.16 -27.79
N GLY A 252 -35.67 15.66 -28.28
CA GLY A 252 -35.04 16.88 -27.77
C GLY A 252 -33.64 16.69 -27.26
N ASN A 253 -33.06 17.69 -26.66
CA ASN A 253 -31.73 17.61 -26.05
C ASN A 253 -31.86 16.96 -24.67
N ILE A 254 -31.11 15.89 -24.49
CA ILE A 254 -31.01 15.18 -23.21
C ILE A 254 -29.55 14.94 -22.84
N ASP A 255 -29.29 14.84 -21.57
CA ASP A 255 -28.07 14.32 -21.04
C ASP A 255 -28.19 12.80 -20.93
N ALA A 256 -27.21 12.09 -21.43
CA ALA A 256 -27.19 10.63 -21.46
C ALA A 256 -25.88 10.10 -20.94
N GLY A 257 -25.92 9.52 -19.75
CA GLY A 257 -24.75 8.98 -19.10
C GLY A 257 -25.03 7.65 -18.41
N SER A 258 -23.99 6.96 -18.07
CA SER A 258 -24.02 5.75 -17.25
C SER A 258 -22.75 5.63 -16.42
N ASN A 259 -22.84 4.89 -15.33
CA ASN A 259 -21.69 4.51 -14.52
C ASN A 259 -21.67 2.99 -14.32
N CYS A 260 -20.48 2.42 -14.19
CA CYS A 260 -20.36 1.01 -13.92
C CYS A 260 -19.25 0.77 -12.89
N THR A 261 -19.64 0.20 -11.76
CA THR A 261 -18.70 -0.27 -10.73
C THR A 261 -18.86 -1.77 -10.56
N ALA A 262 -17.74 -2.49 -10.64
CA ALA A 262 -17.72 -3.93 -10.50
C ALA A 262 -16.43 -4.41 -9.83
N SER A 263 -16.51 -5.57 -9.20
CA SER A 263 -15.38 -6.28 -8.62
C SER A 263 -15.03 -7.49 -9.48
N PHE A 264 -13.75 -7.66 -9.77
CA PHE A 264 -13.21 -8.76 -10.58
C PHE A 264 -12.13 -9.49 -9.80
N TYR A 265 -12.24 -10.81 -9.69
CA TYR A 265 -11.07 -11.62 -9.41
C TYR A 265 -10.29 -11.77 -10.71
N MET A 266 -9.06 -11.27 -10.71
CA MET A 266 -8.19 -11.34 -11.90
C MET A 266 -6.93 -12.13 -11.56
N THR A 267 -6.48 -12.93 -12.50
CA THR A 267 -5.15 -13.54 -12.46
C THR A 267 -4.13 -12.63 -13.15
N ALA A 268 -2.85 -12.79 -12.77
CA ALA A 268 -1.77 -12.03 -13.38
C ALA A 268 -1.81 -12.10 -14.91
N GLY A 269 -1.72 -10.95 -15.57
CA GLY A 269 -1.78 -10.84 -17.03
C GLY A 269 -3.18 -10.70 -17.63
N GLN A 270 -4.24 -10.98 -16.90
CA GLN A 270 -5.60 -10.70 -17.37
C GLN A 270 -5.83 -9.21 -17.56
N ARG A 271 -6.67 -8.87 -18.53
CA ARG A 271 -6.89 -7.51 -18.98
C ARG A 271 -8.33 -7.07 -18.75
N LEU A 272 -8.49 -5.83 -18.32
CA LEU A 272 -9.79 -5.20 -18.09
C LEU A 272 -9.88 -3.93 -18.93
N MET A 273 -11.02 -3.73 -19.61
CA MET A 273 -11.21 -2.59 -20.48
C MET A 273 -12.63 -2.04 -20.39
N PRO A 274 -12.82 -0.69 -20.31
CA PRO A 274 -14.13 -0.07 -20.36
C PRO A 274 -14.56 0.18 -21.81
N TYR A 275 -15.84 -0.04 -22.09
CA TYR A 275 -16.48 0.45 -23.29
C TYR A 275 -17.91 0.87 -23.01
N ILE A 276 -18.50 1.61 -23.93
CA ILE A 276 -19.90 2.00 -23.87
C ILE A 276 -20.63 1.49 -25.11
N TRP A 277 -21.87 1.12 -24.90
CA TRP A 277 -22.84 0.86 -25.96
C TRP A 277 -24.07 1.72 -25.68
N PHE A 278 -24.65 2.28 -26.71
CA PHE A 278 -25.86 3.08 -26.55
C PHE A 278 -26.76 2.97 -27.77
N ASN A 279 -28.05 3.22 -27.54
CA ASN A 279 -29.09 3.29 -28.55
C ASN A 279 -29.96 4.51 -28.27
N LEU A 280 -29.63 5.62 -28.90
CA LEU A 280 -30.24 6.93 -28.63
C LEU A 280 -30.92 7.53 -29.87
N ASN A 281 -30.85 6.86 -31.00
CA ASN A 281 -31.43 7.37 -32.26
C ASN A 281 -31.81 6.21 -33.18
N ASN A 282 -32.87 6.40 -33.99
CA ASN A 282 -33.34 5.41 -34.97
C ASN A 282 -32.37 5.19 -36.11
N SER A 283 -31.44 6.09 -36.33
CA SER A 283 -30.40 5.96 -37.38
C SER A 283 -29.05 5.67 -36.76
N VAL A 284 -28.21 4.94 -37.47
CA VAL A 284 -26.80 4.82 -37.11
C VAL A 284 -26.13 6.14 -37.45
N ILE A 285 -25.93 6.98 -36.46
CA ILE A 285 -25.21 8.24 -36.63
C ILE A 285 -23.79 8.02 -36.13
N ALA A 286 -22.81 8.30 -36.96
CA ALA A 286 -21.42 8.45 -36.53
C ALA A 286 -21.22 9.80 -35.83
N ASN A 287 -20.25 9.85 -34.88
CA ASN A 287 -19.74 11.09 -34.28
C ASN A 287 -20.56 11.69 -33.14
N PHE A 288 -21.09 10.87 -32.27
CA PHE A 288 -21.48 11.35 -30.93
C PHE A 288 -20.23 11.75 -30.15
N SER A 289 -20.36 12.75 -29.30
CA SER A 289 -19.29 13.26 -28.46
C SER A 289 -19.53 12.92 -27.00
N LEU A 290 -18.44 12.70 -26.26
CA LEU A 290 -18.50 12.70 -24.79
C LEU A 290 -18.62 14.14 -24.27
N ASN A 291 -19.26 14.28 -23.12
CA ASN A 291 -19.27 15.52 -22.39
C ASN A 291 -17.88 15.72 -21.75
N ASN A 292 -17.04 16.53 -22.38
CA ASN A 292 -15.68 16.80 -21.93
C ASN A 292 -15.59 17.92 -20.90
N THR A 293 -16.71 18.39 -20.37
CA THR A 293 -16.80 19.43 -19.35
C THR A 293 -17.17 18.82 -18.01
N GLY A 294 -16.71 19.41 -16.90
CA GLY A 294 -17.17 19.06 -15.57
C GLY A 294 -16.71 17.72 -14.99
N GLY A 295 -15.78 17.01 -15.64
CA GLY A 295 -15.19 15.79 -15.08
C GLY A 295 -16.08 14.54 -15.11
N TYR A 296 -17.00 14.46 -16.04
CA TYR A 296 -17.96 13.35 -16.14
C TYR A 296 -17.38 12.00 -16.57
N ASN A 297 -16.25 12.00 -17.26
CA ASN A 297 -15.70 10.78 -17.87
C ASN A 297 -14.43 10.36 -17.10
N ASN A 298 -14.62 9.65 -16.01
CA ASN A 298 -13.55 9.25 -15.10
C ASN A 298 -13.49 7.74 -14.95
N LEU A 299 -12.29 7.24 -14.66
CA LEU A 299 -12.00 5.84 -14.40
C LEU A 299 -11.16 5.70 -13.15
N THR A 300 -11.51 4.73 -12.32
CA THR A 300 -10.70 4.29 -11.18
C THR A 300 -10.64 2.78 -11.17
N ILE A 301 -9.45 2.21 -11.01
CA ILE A 301 -9.25 0.78 -10.74
C ILE A 301 -8.39 0.67 -9.50
N ALA A 302 -8.85 -0.09 -8.52
CA ALA A 302 -8.15 -0.28 -7.24
C ALA A 302 -8.09 -1.76 -6.87
N GLU A 303 -6.90 -2.23 -6.57
CA GLU A 303 -6.67 -3.55 -5.99
C GLU A 303 -7.10 -3.56 -4.51
N GLN A 304 -7.76 -4.62 -4.04
CA GLN A 304 -8.28 -4.78 -2.68
C GLN A 304 -7.32 -5.55 -1.76
#